data_fad14cc711a3263da9b01f6eab1c5fd7
#
_entry.id   fad14cc711a3263da9b01f6eab1c5fd7
#
_cell.length_a   1.000
_cell.length_b   1.000
_cell.length_c   1.000
_cell.angle_alpha   90.00
_cell.angle_beta   90.00
_cell.angle_gamma   90.00
#
_symmetry.space_group_name_H-M   'P 1'
#
loop_
_entity.id
_entity.type
_entity.pdbx_description
1 polymer ?
#
loop_
_entity_poly.entity_id
_entity_poly.type
_entity_poly.pdbx_seq_one_letter_code
_entity_poly.pdbx_strand_id
1 'polypeptide(L)'
;AGVTLVRDAGDRYGINDAIRDEQRGGRVAVRSPGLGIKRPKRYGGFMARDIETGGDVAPVVAAMAATADDIKIILTGIIDFAAGDVKGAPQFDEDELRVMVETAHAHGRKTFAHCSGLAGLEVAVAAGVDSIEHGFFMTPSILDVMAEKQIAWVPTVSPVHFQWARPDLAGWDANTVGNLRRILDGHAEHIGLAHRKGVELVAGSDAGSPGVAHGVALVDEIFHFLDAGVAMAAALESATSRPRRLWGAASADVQVGNRADLLILDASPFDDENALRSVRLLGG
;
A
#
# COMPACT_ATOMS: atom_id res chain seq x y z
N ALA A 1 4.43 -1.35 19.04
CA ALA A 1 3.79 -2.05 17.92
C ALA A 1 4.76 -2.92 17.09
N GLY A 2 6.09 -2.80 17.29
CA GLY A 2 7.08 -3.71 16.66
C GLY A 2 7.37 -3.43 15.18
N VAL A 3 6.89 -2.33 14.60
CA VAL A 3 7.18 -1.95 13.21
C VAL A 3 8.58 -1.39 13.11
N THR A 4 9.41 -1.96 12.23
CA THR A 4 10.83 -1.57 12.04
C THR A 4 11.14 -1.09 10.63
N LEU A 5 10.19 -1.23 9.69
CA LEU A 5 10.27 -0.69 8.33
C LEU A 5 8.90 -0.13 7.94
N VAL A 6 8.89 1.08 7.38
CA VAL A 6 7.70 1.69 6.80
C VAL A 6 8.03 2.25 5.42
N ARG A 7 7.05 2.17 4.49
CA ARG A 7 7.04 2.92 3.24
C ARG A 7 5.94 3.98 3.35
N ASP A 8 6.36 5.22 3.36
CA ASP A 8 5.47 6.37 3.35
C ASP A 8 4.83 6.57 1.97
N ALA A 9 3.67 7.20 1.92
CA ALA A 9 2.92 7.37 0.69
C ALA A 9 3.05 8.77 0.06
N GLY A 10 3.90 9.62 0.62
CA GLY A 10 4.16 10.97 0.12
C GLY A 10 3.63 12.07 1.02
N ASP A 11 4.36 13.18 1.04
CA ASP A 11 4.06 14.36 1.86
C ASP A 11 4.50 15.64 1.14
N ARG A 12 3.58 16.60 1.02
CA ARG A 12 3.86 17.89 0.37
C ARG A 12 4.73 18.85 1.18
N TYR A 13 4.94 18.58 2.47
CA TYR A 13 5.67 19.46 3.38
C TYR A 13 7.12 19.02 3.62
N GLY A 14 7.50 17.86 3.10
CA GLY A 14 8.85 17.29 3.27
C GLY A 14 9.10 16.70 4.66
N ILE A 15 8.05 16.50 5.46
CA ILE A 15 8.17 15.96 6.83
C ILE A 15 8.70 14.52 6.77
N ASN A 16 8.21 13.72 5.82
CA ASN A 16 8.56 12.32 5.71
C ASN A 16 10.01 12.11 5.24
N ASP A 17 10.52 12.99 4.38
CA ASP A 17 11.94 13.01 4.02
C ASP A 17 12.81 13.40 5.22
N ALA A 18 12.40 14.39 6.00
CA ALA A 18 13.10 14.78 7.22
C ALA A 18 13.13 13.64 8.24
N ILE A 19 12.00 12.95 8.47
CA ILE A 19 11.92 11.78 9.36
C ILE A 19 12.81 10.65 8.83
N ARG A 20 12.78 10.34 7.52
CA ARG A 20 13.65 9.34 6.91
C ARG A 20 15.12 9.63 7.21
N ASP A 21 15.53 10.89 7.00
CA ASP A 21 16.93 11.30 7.15
C ASP A 21 17.36 11.30 8.63
N GLU A 22 16.49 11.72 9.54
CA GLU A 22 16.72 11.66 10.99
C GLU A 22 16.78 10.21 11.49
N GLN A 23 15.98 9.32 10.94
CA GLN A 23 15.92 7.90 11.34
C GLN A 23 16.97 7.02 10.66
N ARG A 24 17.89 7.57 9.86
CA ARG A 24 18.99 6.79 9.26
C ARG A 24 19.82 6.09 10.33
N GLY A 25 19.79 4.75 10.30
CA GLY A 25 20.42 3.92 11.34
C GLY A 25 19.62 3.83 12.65
N GLY A 26 18.43 4.43 12.72
CA GLY A 26 17.50 4.34 13.84
C GLY A 26 16.77 3.00 13.92
N ARG A 27 15.83 2.90 14.87
CA ARG A 27 15.04 1.66 15.07
C ARG A 27 14.03 1.39 13.97
N VAL A 28 13.50 2.43 13.33
CA VAL A 28 12.53 2.33 12.24
C VAL A 28 13.17 2.83 10.96
N ALA A 29 13.32 1.97 9.98
CA ALA A 29 13.71 2.38 8.64
C ALA A 29 12.50 3.00 7.93
N VAL A 30 12.68 4.18 7.37
CA VAL A 30 11.64 4.90 6.63
C VAL A 30 12.06 4.99 5.17
N ARG A 31 11.16 4.59 4.26
CA ARG A 31 11.29 4.85 2.82
C ARG A 31 10.30 5.95 2.47
N SER A 32 10.75 6.93 1.70
CA SER A 32 9.93 8.07 1.31
C SER A 32 10.01 8.32 -0.20
N PRO A 33 8.88 8.54 -0.87
CA PRO A 33 8.84 9.01 -2.26
C PRO A 33 9.02 10.53 -2.36
N GLY A 34 9.11 11.24 -1.21
CA GLY A 34 8.94 12.68 -1.18
C GLY A 34 7.53 13.07 -1.62
N LEU A 35 7.39 13.74 -2.75
CA LEU A 35 6.10 14.01 -3.40
C LEU A 35 5.74 12.89 -4.38
N GLY A 36 4.45 12.52 -4.43
CA GLY A 36 3.92 11.74 -5.52
C GLY A 36 3.67 12.57 -6.78
N ILE A 37 3.07 11.94 -7.79
CA ILE A 37 2.73 12.53 -9.09
C ILE A 37 1.22 12.47 -9.30
N LYS A 38 0.60 13.58 -9.75
CA LYS A 38 -0.82 13.67 -10.07
C LYS A 38 -1.12 14.69 -11.15
N ARG A 39 -2.37 14.73 -11.65
CA ARG A 39 -2.87 15.81 -12.52
C ARG A 39 -3.43 16.99 -11.72
N PRO A 40 -3.36 18.22 -12.25
CA PRO A 40 -3.96 19.41 -11.64
C PRO A 40 -5.44 19.22 -11.35
N LYS A 41 -5.89 19.77 -10.22
CA LYS A 41 -7.29 19.72 -9.78
C LYS A 41 -7.87 18.30 -9.57
N ARG A 42 -7.01 17.27 -9.55
CA ARG A 42 -7.39 15.89 -9.26
C ARG A 42 -6.98 15.54 -7.82
N TYR A 43 -7.42 14.36 -7.37
CA TYR A 43 -7.11 13.84 -6.03
C TYR A 43 -5.60 13.74 -5.78
N GLY A 44 -5.17 13.87 -4.51
CA GLY A 44 -3.80 13.66 -4.04
C GLY A 44 -3.01 14.93 -3.76
N GLY A 45 -3.63 16.12 -3.76
CA GLY A 45 -2.94 17.40 -3.58
C GLY A 45 -2.19 17.60 -2.26
N PHE A 46 -2.44 16.77 -1.25
CA PHE A 46 -1.75 16.80 0.04
C PHE A 46 -0.46 15.96 0.06
N MET A 47 -0.26 15.08 -0.94
CA MET A 47 0.88 14.16 -1.01
C MET A 47 1.61 14.15 -2.35
N ALA A 48 1.09 14.86 -3.37
CA ALA A 48 1.62 14.79 -4.73
C ALA A 48 1.71 16.16 -5.40
N ARG A 49 2.61 16.26 -6.36
CA ARG A 49 2.78 17.45 -7.23
C ARG A 49 2.02 17.28 -8.54
N ASP A 50 1.66 18.41 -9.12
CA ASP A 50 0.98 18.44 -10.40
C ASP A 50 1.95 18.24 -11.57
N ILE A 51 1.52 17.43 -12.54
CA ILE A 51 2.07 17.38 -13.90
C ILE A 51 0.93 17.76 -14.87
N GLU A 52 1.15 18.78 -15.70
CA GLU A 52 0.16 19.23 -16.68
C GLU A 52 -0.13 18.17 -17.74
N THR A 53 -1.35 18.15 -18.26
CA THR A 53 -1.75 17.24 -19.33
C THR A 53 -0.92 17.51 -20.57
N GLY A 54 -0.36 16.45 -21.20
CA GLY A 54 0.54 16.57 -22.36
C GLY A 54 1.95 17.05 -21.99
N GLY A 55 2.24 17.27 -20.69
CA GLY A 55 3.60 17.53 -20.22
C GLY A 55 4.44 16.25 -20.26
N ASP A 56 5.75 16.40 -20.54
CA ASP A 56 6.68 15.28 -20.51
C ASP A 56 6.87 14.79 -19.06
N VAL A 57 6.49 13.55 -18.79
CA VAL A 57 6.54 12.95 -17.47
C VAL A 57 7.94 12.43 -17.11
N ALA A 58 8.74 12.05 -18.10
CA ALA A 58 10.04 11.43 -17.88
C ALA A 58 11.04 12.34 -17.14
N PRO A 59 11.26 13.62 -17.51
CA PRO A 59 12.16 14.50 -16.77
C PRO A 59 11.73 14.71 -15.32
N VAL A 60 10.42 14.73 -15.07
CA VAL A 60 9.88 14.90 -13.70
C VAL A 60 10.20 13.68 -12.85
N VAL A 61 9.94 12.47 -13.37
CA VAL A 61 10.26 11.21 -12.67
C VAL A 61 11.76 11.07 -12.45
N ALA A 62 12.59 11.38 -13.46
CA ALA A 62 14.06 11.35 -13.34
C ALA A 62 14.56 12.29 -12.22
N ALA A 63 14.01 13.51 -12.16
CA ALA A 63 14.38 14.45 -11.10
C ALA A 63 13.96 13.96 -9.70
N MET A 64 12.78 13.35 -9.57
CA MET A 64 12.29 12.79 -8.31
C MET A 64 13.14 11.58 -7.87
N ALA A 65 13.50 10.72 -8.80
CA ALA A 65 14.30 9.51 -8.55
C ALA A 65 15.70 9.82 -7.96
N ALA A 66 16.21 11.04 -8.12
CA ALA A 66 17.48 11.46 -7.56
C ALA A 66 17.49 11.46 -6.01
N THR A 67 16.33 11.72 -5.37
CA THR A 67 16.23 11.85 -3.91
C THR A 67 15.23 10.89 -3.28
N ALA A 68 14.25 10.42 -4.03
CA ALA A 68 13.21 9.52 -3.56
C ALA A 68 13.72 8.07 -3.45
N ASP A 69 13.16 7.32 -2.50
CA ASP A 69 13.40 5.87 -2.41
C ASP A 69 12.55 5.07 -3.41
N ASP A 70 11.34 5.56 -3.70
CA ASP A 70 10.37 4.98 -4.64
C ASP A 70 9.60 6.12 -5.33
N ILE A 71 8.89 5.84 -6.42
CA ILE A 71 8.05 6.82 -7.13
C ILE A 71 6.58 6.54 -6.84
N LYS A 72 5.89 7.47 -6.18
CA LYS A 72 4.44 7.43 -5.91
C LYS A 72 3.66 8.05 -7.04
N ILE A 73 2.62 7.35 -7.50
CA ILE A 73 1.71 7.82 -8.54
C ILE A 73 0.28 7.80 -8.01
N ILE A 74 -0.45 8.90 -8.16
CA ILE A 74 -1.88 8.97 -7.87
C ILE A 74 -2.62 8.71 -9.18
N LEU A 75 -2.95 7.46 -9.44
CA LEU A 75 -3.54 7.06 -10.71
C LEU A 75 -5.04 7.28 -10.76
N THR A 76 -5.75 7.09 -9.66
CA THR A 76 -7.22 7.26 -9.61
C THR A 76 -7.66 8.26 -8.57
N GLY A 77 -8.96 8.59 -8.55
CA GLY A 77 -9.60 9.26 -7.43
C GLY A 77 -9.84 8.31 -6.27
N ILE A 78 -10.43 8.85 -5.20
CA ILE A 78 -10.89 8.05 -4.05
C ILE A 78 -12.21 7.34 -4.37
N ILE A 79 -12.57 6.37 -3.54
CA ILE A 79 -13.88 5.72 -3.59
C ILE A 79 -14.96 6.72 -3.14
N ASP A 80 -16.04 6.80 -3.90
CA ASP A 80 -17.32 7.39 -3.48
C ASP A 80 -18.16 6.30 -2.83
N PHE A 81 -18.19 6.27 -1.51
CA PHE A 81 -18.91 5.24 -0.78
C PHE A 81 -20.44 5.32 -0.97
N ALA A 82 -20.97 6.53 -1.22
CA ALA A 82 -22.39 6.70 -1.50
C ALA A 82 -22.77 6.15 -2.89
N ALA A 83 -21.91 6.37 -3.88
CA ALA A 83 -22.07 5.79 -5.21
C ALA A 83 -21.64 4.31 -5.28
N GLY A 84 -20.72 3.88 -4.41
CA GLY A 84 -20.13 2.55 -4.44
C GLY A 84 -19.17 2.33 -5.60
N ASP A 85 -18.46 3.39 -6.03
CA ASP A 85 -17.54 3.39 -7.17
C ASP A 85 -16.43 4.41 -6.98
N VAL A 86 -15.44 4.44 -7.88
CA VAL A 86 -14.29 5.36 -7.84
C VAL A 86 -14.63 6.68 -8.55
N LYS A 87 -14.20 7.80 -7.95
CA LYS A 87 -14.41 9.14 -8.53
C LYS A 87 -13.54 9.39 -9.76
N GLY A 88 -14.18 9.48 -10.92
CA GLY A 88 -13.60 9.93 -12.17
C GLY A 88 -12.68 8.92 -12.84
N ALA A 89 -12.28 9.22 -14.08
CA ALA A 89 -11.36 8.40 -14.86
C ALA A 89 -9.94 8.40 -14.28
N PRO A 90 -9.07 7.46 -14.67
CA PRO A 90 -7.64 7.50 -14.35
C PRO A 90 -7.00 8.87 -14.69
N GLN A 91 -5.99 9.26 -13.94
CA GLN A 91 -5.32 10.56 -14.12
C GLN A 91 -4.29 10.52 -15.25
N PHE A 92 -3.77 9.36 -15.54
CA PHE A 92 -2.80 9.09 -16.60
C PHE A 92 -3.31 7.93 -17.45
N ASP A 93 -3.01 7.94 -18.72
CA ASP A 93 -3.22 6.81 -19.60
C ASP A 93 -2.09 5.76 -19.47
N GLU A 94 -2.22 4.67 -20.22
CA GLU A 94 -1.27 3.56 -20.16
C GLU A 94 0.13 3.99 -20.64
N ASP A 95 0.22 4.77 -21.72
CA ASP A 95 1.49 5.17 -22.30
C ASP A 95 2.24 6.14 -21.39
N GLU A 96 1.55 7.13 -20.83
CA GLU A 96 2.12 8.06 -19.83
C GLU A 96 2.62 7.30 -18.59
N LEU A 97 1.80 6.38 -18.07
CA LEU A 97 2.17 5.60 -16.90
C LEU A 97 3.34 4.66 -17.18
N ARG A 98 3.39 4.04 -18.35
CA ARG A 98 4.52 3.19 -18.80
C ARG A 98 5.82 4.00 -18.85
N VAL A 99 5.80 5.19 -19.40
CA VAL A 99 6.97 6.09 -19.41
C VAL A 99 7.43 6.41 -17.99
N MET A 100 6.51 6.65 -17.05
CA MET A 100 6.87 6.88 -15.64
C MET A 100 7.55 5.66 -15.03
N VAL A 101 7.00 4.45 -15.24
CA VAL A 101 7.54 3.18 -14.73
C VAL A 101 8.93 2.93 -15.30
N GLU A 102 9.09 2.99 -16.63
CA GLU A 102 10.37 2.77 -17.31
C GLU A 102 11.44 3.76 -16.84
N THR A 103 11.05 5.04 -16.69
CA THR A 103 11.98 6.08 -16.21
C THR A 103 12.39 5.80 -14.76
N ALA A 104 11.45 5.43 -13.88
CA ALA A 104 11.77 5.07 -12.50
C ALA A 104 12.73 3.87 -12.45
N HIS A 105 12.47 2.83 -13.22
CA HIS A 105 13.30 1.63 -13.30
C HIS A 105 14.72 1.94 -13.84
N ALA A 106 14.84 2.81 -14.85
CA ALA A 106 16.13 3.25 -15.38
C ALA A 106 16.99 3.96 -14.32
N HIS A 107 16.36 4.54 -13.29
CA HIS A 107 17.01 5.16 -12.14
C HIS A 107 17.07 4.23 -10.89
N GLY A 108 16.76 2.95 -11.05
CA GLY A 108 16.78 1.98 -9.96
C GLY A 108 15.71 2.21 -8.89
N ARG A 109 14.60 2.86 -9.24
CA ARG A 109 13.46 3.11 -8.34
C ARG A 109 12.27 2.26 -8.70
N LYS A 110 11.51 1.84 -7.70
CA LYS A 110 10.23 1.16 -7.87
C LYS A 110 9.09 2.16 -7.88
N THR A 111 7.98 1.76 -8.50
CA THR A 111 6.77 2.56 -8.60
C THR A 111 5.66 1.96 -7.75
N PHE A 112 4.83 2.80 -7.14
CA PHE A 112 3.62 2.36 -6.44
C PHE A 112 2.47 3.32 -6.69
N ALA A 113 1.31 2.76 -7.03
CA ALA A 113 0.17 3.52 -7.49
C ALA A 113 -1.00 3.48 -6.50
N HIS A 114 -1.47 4.66 -6.05
CA HIS A 114 -2.83 4.78 -5.51
C HIS A 114 -3.79 4.50 -6.65
N CYS A 115 -4.49 3.38 -6.58
CA CYS A 115 -5.32 2.90 -7.68
C CYS A 115 -6.47 2.05 -7.16
N SER A 116 -7.67 2.31 -7.62
CA SER A 116 -8.88 1.50 -7.43
C SER A 116 -9.79 1.65 -8.65
N GLY A 117 -10.75 0.73 -8.80
CA GLY A 117 -11.67 0.71 -9.94
C GLY A 117 -11.06 0.09 -11.19
N LEU A 118 -11.92 -0.59 -11.97
CA LEU A 118 -11.49 -1.44 -13.09
C LEU A 118 -10.60 -0.68 -14.08
N ALA A 119 -11.04 0.51 -14.55
CA ALA A 119 -10.28 1.27 -15.54
C ALA A 119 -8.87 1.68 -15.05
N GLY A 120 -8.73 2.05 -13.77
CA GLY A 120 -7.42 2.35 -13.19
C GLY A 120 -6.54 1.12 -13.05
N LEU A 121 -7.12 0.01 -12.62
CA LEU A 121 -6.41 -1.27 -12.44
C LEU A 121 -5.89 -1.81 -13.77
N GLU A 122 -6.69 -1.73 -14.85
CA GLU A 122 -6.27 -2.11 -16.20
C GLU A 122 -5.05 -1.29 -16.66
N VAL A 123 -5.10 0.02 -16.50
CA VAL A 123 -3.97 0.92 -16.82
C VAL A 123 -2.74 0.59 -15.97
N ALA A 124 -2.91 0.38 -14.65
CA ALA A 124 -1.80 0.07 -13.74
C ALA A 124 -1.08 -1.23 -14.11
N VAL A 125 -1.83 -2.32 -14.35
CA VAL A 125 -1.21 -3.62 -14.69
C VAL A 125 -0.65 -3.64 -16.11
N ALA A 126 -1.26 -2.92 -17.07
CA ALA A 126 -0.75 -2.81 -18.42
C ALA A 126 0.61 -2.07 -18.43
N ALA A 127 0.70 -0.93 -17.75
CA ALA A 127 1.93 -0.15 -17.63
C ALA A 127 3.02 -0.81 -16.77
N GLY A 128 2.67 -1.80 -15.94
CA GLY A 128 3.63 -2.59 -15.16
C GLY A 128 4.17 -1.88 -13.93
N VAL A 129 3.33 -1.20 -13.15
CA VAL A 129 3.72 -0.66 -11.84
C VAL A 129 4.23 -1.77 -10.93
N ASP A 130 5.15 -1.48 -10.00
CA ASP A 130 5.67 -2.51 -9.09
C ASP A 130 4.68 -2.88 -7.96
N SER A 131 3.85 -1.94 -7.52
CA SER A 131 2.75 -2.26 -6.59
C SER A 131 1.52 -1.38 -6.78
N ILE A 132 0.37 -1.97 -6.45
CA ILE A 132 -0.93 -1.30 -6.39
C ILE A 132 -1.33 -1.16 -4.93
N GLU A 133 -1.61 0.09 -4.53
CA GLU A 133 -2.14 0.42 -3.21
C GLU A 133 -3.66 0.49 -3.30
N HIS A 134 -4.35 0.02 -2.28
CA HIS A 134 -5.79 -0.16 -2.14
C HIS A 134 -6.34 -1.24 -3.08
N GLY A 135 -6.42 -1.01 -4.36
CA GLY A 135 -6.88 -2.03 -5.33
C GLY A 135 -8.34 -2.45 -5.15
N PHE A 136 -9.21 -1.56 -4.62
CA PHE A 136 -10.64 -1.87 -4.52
C PHE A 136 -11.26 -2.06 -5.91
N PHE A 137 -12.28 -2.90 -5.99
CA PHE A 137 -12.94 -3.34 -7.24
C PHE A 137 -12.02 -4.16 -8.15
N MET A 138 -11.12 -4.93 -7.55
CA MET A 138 -10.26 -5.91 -8.22
C MET A 138 -11.12 -6.94 -9.00
N THR A 139 -10.55 -7.56 -10.01
CA THR A 139 -11.18 -8.66 -10.75
C THR A 139 -10.25 -9.86 -10.86
N PRO A 140 -10.78 -11.09 -11.08
CA PRO A 140 -9.95 -12.27 -11.26
C PRO A 140 -8.93 -12.14 -12.40
N SER A 141 -9.29 -11.45 -13.50
CA SER A 141 -8.40 -11.23 -14.65
C SER A 141 -7.26 -10.28 -14.33
N ILE A 142 -7.52 -9.21 -13.56
CA ILE A 142 -6.46 -8.31 -13.09
C ILE A 142 -5.48 -9.06 -12.19
N LEU A 143 -6.00 -9.91 -11.28
CA LEU A 143 -5.15 -10.73 -10.40
C LEU A 143 -4.28 -11.73 -11.18
N ASP A 144 -4.77 -12.28 -12.29
CA ASP A 144 -3.97 -13.14 -13.16
C ASP A 144 -2.77 -12.38 -13.75
N VAL A 145 -3.00 -11.17 -14.26
CA VAL A 145 -1.94 -10.31 -14.79
C VAL A 145 -0.96 -9.90 -13.68
N MET A 146 -1.46 -9.56 -12.48
CA MET A 146 -0.60 -9.22 -11.35
C MET A 146 0.32 -10.37 -10.94
N ALA A 147 -0.21 -11.60 -10.89
CA ALA A 147 0.57 -12.79 -10.58
C ALA A 147 1.64 -13.06 -11.66
N GLU A 148 1.28 -12.96 -12.94
CA GLU A 148 2.20 -13.14 -14.08
C GLU A 148 3.32 -12.10 -14.09
N LYS A 149 2.97 -10.82 -13.91
CA LYS A 149 3.92 -9.69 -13.93
C LYS A 149 4.61 -9.45 -12.59
N GLN A 150 4.29 -10.23 -11.54
CA GLN A 150 4.81 -10.06 -10.18
C GLN A 150 4.55 -8.67 -9.59
N ILE A 151 3.38 -8.08 -9.90
CA ILE A 151 2.93 -6.82 -9.32
C ILE A 151 2.40 -7.08 -7.92
N ALA A 152 2.95 -6.39 -6.92
CA ALA A 152 2.51 -6.54 -5.54
C ALA A 152 1.18 -5.81 -5.29
N TRP A 153 0.41 -6.30 -4.32
CA TRP A 153 -0.82 -5.67 -3.88
C TRP A 153 -0.76 -5.32 -2.38
N VAL A 154 -1.07 -4.06 -2.05
CA VAL A 154 -1.19 -3.54 -0.68
C VAL A 154 -2.65 -3.13 -0.45
N PRO A 155 -3.52 -4.04 0.05
CA PRO A 155 -4.98 -3.87 0.06
C PRO A 155 -5.51 -2.75 0.95
N THR A 156 -4.83 -2.41 2.07
CA THR A 156 -5.20 -1.32 2.98
C THR A 156 -6.67 -1.32 3.40
N VAL A 157 -7.11 -2.40 4.01
CA VAL A 157 -8.52 -2.62 4.40
C VAL A 157 -8.97 -1.66 5.50
N SER A 158 -8.07 -1.35 6.43
CA SER A 158 -8.36 -0.63 7.69
C SER A 158 -9.09 0.70 7.49
N PRO A 159 -8.75 1.60 6.54
CA PRO A 159 -9.47 2.86 6.36
C PRO A 159 -10.94 2.67 5.99
N VAL A 160 -11.23 1.74 5.07
CA VAL A 160 -12.62 1.46 4.64
C VAL A 160 -13.37 0.70 5.72
N HIS A 161 -12.70 -0.23 6.40
CA HIS A 161 -13.28 -0.94 7.54
C HIS A 161 -13.67 0.02 8.68
N PHE A 162 -12.83 1.01 8.99
CA PHE A 162 -13.19 2.02 10.00
C PHE A 162 -14.46 2.79 9.59
N GLN A 163 -14.59 3.20 8.33
CA GLN A 163 -15.77 3.90 7.83
C GLN A 163 -17.05 3.06 7.99
N TRP A 164 -16.95 1.75 7.76
CA TRP A 164 -18.07 0.82 7.95
C TRP A 164 -18.36 0.54 9.44
N ALA A 165 -17.33 0.33 10.25
CA ALA A 165 -17.48 -0.01 11.67
C ALA A 165 -17.94 1.18 12.53
N ARG A 166 -17.63 2.41 12.10
CA ARG A 166 -17.95 3.66 12.81
C ARG A 166 -18.66 4.67 11.92
N PRO A 167 -19.83 4.27 11.33
CA PRO A 167 -20.59 5.15 10.44
C PRO A 167 -21.10 6.41 11.16
N ASP A 168 -21.27 6.33 12.48
CA ASP A 168 -21.63 7.46 13.35
C ASP A 168 -20.60 8.59 13.29
N LEU A 169 -19.30 8.27 13.26
CA LEU A 169 -18.22 9.26 13.18
C LEU A 169 -18.07 9.83 11.77
N ALA A 170 -18.37 9.05 10.75
CA ALA A 170 -18.27 9.45 9.35
C ALA A 170 -19.54 10.15 8.82
N GLY A 171 -20.66 10.07 9.55
CA GLY A 171 -21.94 10.65 9.13
C GLY A 171 -22.62 9.89 7.98
N TRP A 172 -22.36 8.57 7.85
CA TRP A 172 -22.90 7.76 6.78
C TRP A 172 -24.35 7.32 7.05
N ASP A 173 -25.18 7.40 6.01
CA ASP A 173 -26.52 6.84 6.02
C ASP A 173 -26.53 5.30 5.81
N ALA A 174 -27.68 4.67 6.01
CA ALA A 174 -27.82 3.22 5.92
C ALA A 174 -27.47 2.67 4.51
N ASN A 175 -27.74 3.43 3.45
CA ASN A 175 -27.39 3.02 2.09
C ASN A 175 -25.89 2.98 1.89
N THR A 176 -25.19 4.04 2.32
CA THR A 176 -23.72 4.13 2.27
C THR A 176 -23.06 3.03 3.10
N VAL A 177 -23.62 2.73 4.30
CA VAL A 177 -23.14 1.60 5.12
C VAL A 177 -23.31 0.27 4.39
N GLY A 178 -24.43 0.08 3.68
CA GLY A 178 -24.66 -1.10 2.83
C GLY A 178 -23.65 -1.20 1.68
N ASN A 179 -23.28 -0.08 1.05
CA ASN A 179 -22.24 -0.03 0.03
C ASN A 179 -20.87 -0.38 0.60
N LEU A 180 -20.49 0.22 1.73
CA LEU A 180 -19.25 -0.08 2.44
C LEU A 180 -19.11 -1.57 2.74
N ARG A 181 -20.19 -2.22 3.20
CA ARG A 181 -20.17 -3.65 3.46
C ARG A 181 -19.90 -4.45 2.19
N ARG A 182 -20.61 -4.15 1.07
CA ARG A 182 -20.38 -4.83 -0.22
C ARG A 182 -18.96 -4.64 -0.75
N ILE A 183 -18.41 -3.41 -0.60
CA ILE A 183 -17.04 -3.10 -1.01
C ILE A 183 -16.04 -3.94 -0.20
N LEU A 184 -16.21 -4.04 1.11
CA LEU A 184 -15.35 -4.82 1.99
C LEU A 184 -15.46 -6.33 1.73
N ASP A 185 -16.67 -6.85 1.54
CA ASP A 185 -16.89 -8.27 1.25
C ASP A 185 -16.21 -8.67 -0.08
N GLY A 186 -16.41 -7.87 -1.15
CA GLY A 186 -15.74 -8.11 -2.42
C GLY A 186 -14.22 -7.95 -2.34
N HIS A 187 -13.74 -7.02 -1.53
CA HIS A 187 -12.29 -6.83 -1.33
C HIS A 187 -11.67 -8.03 -0.62
N ALA A 188 -12.30 -8.53 0.45
CA ALA A 188 -11.85 -9.72 1.17
C ALA A 188 -11.86 -10.96 0.26
N GLU A 189 -12.90 -11.16 -0.56
CA GLU A 189 -12.95 -12.24 -1.54
C GLU A 189 -11.76 -12.20 -2.50
N HIS A 190 -11.43 -11.01 -3.02
CA HIS A 190 -10.32 -10.84 -3.96
C HIS A 190 -8.95 -10.95 -3.28
N ILE A 191 -8.79 -10.58 -2.01
CA ILE A 191 -7.57 -10.83 -1.23
C ILE A 191 -7.33 -12.35 -1.11
N GLY A 192 -8.35 -13.11 -0.73
CA GLY A 192 -8.25 -14.57 -0.67
C GLY A 192 -7.96 -15.20 -2.03
N LEU A 193 -8.56 -14.67 -3.12
CA LEU A 193 -8.28 -15.13 -4.48
C LEU A 193 -6.85 -14.80 -4.91
N ALA A 194 -6.36 -13.59 -4.61
CA ALA A 194 -5.00 -13.15 -4.88
C ALA A 194 -3.96 -14.07 -4.22
N HIS A 195 -4.19 -14.43 -2.96
CA HIS A 195 -3.36 -15.42 -2.25
C HIS A 195 -3.30 -16.76 -2.99
N ARG A 196 -4.46 -17.30 -3.41
CA ARG A 196 -4.52 -18.57 -4.16
C ARG A 196 -3.85 -18.49 -5.55
N LYS A 197 -3.87 -17.32 -6.19
CA LYS A 197 -3.22 -17.07 -7.49
C LYS A 197 -1.73 -16.75 -7.38
N GLY A 198 -1.18 -16.61 -6.17
CA GLY A 198 0.23 -16.30 -5.97
C GLY A 198 0.59 -14.83 -6.16
N VAL A 199 -0.37 -13.90 -6.10
CA VAL A 199 -0.08 -12.47 -6.08
C VAL A 199 0.67 -12.11 -4.80
N GLU A 200 1.70 -11.28 -4.89
CA GLU A 200 2.49 -10.82 -3.76
C GLU A 200 1.70 -9.82 -2.89
N LEU A 201 1.00 -10.35 -1.87
CA LEU A 201 0.26 -9.53 -0.90
C LEU A 201 1.22 -8.91 0.12
N VAL A 202 1.09 -7.61 0.36
CA VAL A 202 1.85 -6.87 1.38
C VAL A 202 0.87 -6.21 2.33
N ALA A 203 1.06 -6.40 3.63
CA ALA A 203 0.25 -5.72 4.64
C ALA A 203 0.69 -4.25 4.73
N GLY A 204 -0.27 -3.35 4.53
CA GLY A 204 -0.09 -1.91 4.67
C GLY A 204 -1.36 -1.29 5.22
N SER A 205 -1.22 -0.48 6.25
CA SER A 205 -2.37 0.01 7.02
C SER A 205 -2.96 1.32 6.50
N ASP A 206 -2.23 2.06 5.66
CA ASP A 206 -2.59 3.44 5.30
C ASP A 206 -2.86 4.32 6.55
N ALA A 207 -2.01 4.11 7.59
CA ALA A 207 -2.11 4.83 8.86
C ALA A 207 -1.92 6.34 8.66
N GLY A 208 -2.68 7.10 9.44
CA GLY A 208 -2.88 8.54 9.25
C GLY A 208 -4.25 8.85 8.63
N SER A 209 -4.89 7.88 7.99
CA SER A 209 -6.31 7.94 7.65
C SER A 209 -7.18 8.00 8.92
N PRO A 210 -8.36 8.64 8.88
CA PRO A 210 -9.24 8.70 10.04
C PRO A 210 -9.48 7.33 10.69
N GLY A 211 -9.21 7.23 11.99
CA GLY A 211 -9.39 6.01 12.78
C GLY A 211 -8.32 4.92 12.60
N VAL A 212 -7.31 5.15 11.78
CA VAL A 212 -6.21 4.20 11.51
C VAL A 212 -4.94 4.64 12.21
N ALA A 213 -4.62 4.01 13.33
CA ALA A 213 -3.48 4.38 14.18
C ALA A 213 -2.16 3.77 13.65
N HIS A 214 -1.10 4.58 13.63
CA HIS A 214 0.24 4.11 13.26
C HIS A 214 0.68 2.94 14.14
N GLY A 215 1.23 1.92 13.51
CA GLY A 215 1.78 0.73 14.14
C GLY A 215 0.73 -0.31 14.52
N VAL A 216 -0.32 0.05 15.25
CA VAL A 216 -1.37 -0.90 15.68
C VAL A 216 -2.16 -1.43 14.49
N ALA A 217 -2.54 -0.56 13.57
CA ALA A 217 -3.35 -0.94 12.41
C ALA A 217 -2.66 -1.94 11.46
N LEU A 218 -1.33 -2.11 11.53
CA LEU A 218 -0.66 -3.16 10.76
C LEU A 218 -1.06 -4.56 11.24
N VAL A 219 -1.30 -4.73 12.54
CA VAL A 219 -1.80 -5.99 13.09
C VAL A 219 -3.23 -6.23 12.63
N ASP A 220 -4.05 -5.17 12.56
CA ASP A 220 -5.43 -5.29 12.05
C ASP A 220 -5.43 -5.71 10.56
N GLU A 221 -4.50 -5.22 9.73
CA GLU A 221 -4.34 -5.70 8.34
C GLU A 221 -4.01 -7.19 8.26
N ILE A 222 -3.17 -7.70 9.17
CA ILE A 222 -2.90 -9.15 9.25
C ILE A 222 -4.20 -9.91 9.55
N PHE A 223 -5.02 -9.44 10.49
CA PHE A 223 -6.31 -10.06 10.79
C PHE A 223 -7.27 -10.01 9.59
N HIS A 224 -7.33 -8.89 8.88
CA HIS A 224 -8.12 -8.82 7.64
C HIS A 224 -7.67 -9.84 6.58
N PHE A 225 -6.37 -10.11 6.50
CA PHE A 225 -5.87 -11.16 5.61
C PHE A 225 -6.30 -12.56 6.07
N LEU A 226 -6.25 -12.84 7.38
CA LEU A 226 -6.73 -14.12 7.94
C LEU A 226 -8.23 -14.29 7.68
N ASP A 227 -9.03 -13.26 7.92
CA ASP A 227 -10.47 -13.25 7.65
C ASP A 227 -10.78 -13.50 6.16
N ALA A 228 -9.91 -13.03 5.26
CA ALA A 228 -9.99 -13.28 3.82
C ALA A 228 -9.50 -14.68 3.40
N GLY A 229 -9.07 -15.53 4.35
CA GLY A 229 -8.58 -16.88 4.09
C GLY A 229 -7.11 -16.98 3.67
N VAL A 230 -6.31 -15.94 3.90
CA VAL A 230 -4.85 -16.01 3.74
C VAL A 230 -4.27 -16.84 4.89
N ALA A 231 -3.40 -17.79 4.61
CA ALA A 231 -2.77 -18.61 5.63
C ALA A 231 -1.88 -17.77 6.57
N MET A 232 -1.84 -18.09 7.88
CA MET A 232 -1.08 -17.36 8.89
C MET A 232 0.38 -17.10 8.47
N ALA A 233 1.08 -18.09 7.95
CA ALA A 233 2.45 -17.93 7.48
C ALA A 233 2.57 -16.84 6.39
N ALA A 234 1.68 -16.85 5.39
CA ALA A 234 1.67 -15.88 4.31
C ALA A 234 1.26 -14.47 4.80
N ALA A 235 0.33 -14.39 5.76
CA ALA A 235 -0.06 -13.12 6.39
C ALA A 235 1.11 -12.51 7.19
N LEU A 236 1.88 -13.32 7.93
CA LEU A 236 3.09 -12.87 8.62
C LEU A 236 4.19 -12.44 7.63
N GLU A 237 4.42 -13.21 6.57
CA GLU A 237 5.38 -12.84 5.52
C GLU A 237 5.01 -11.50 4.87
N SER A 238 3.71 -11.24 4.65
CA SER A 238 3.23 -9.99 4.04
C SER A 238 3.56 -8.74 4.86
N ALA A 239 3.76 -8.89 6.17
CA ALA A 239 4.10 -7.80 7.09
C ALA A 239 5.59 -7.81 7.52
N THR A 240 6.39 -8.78 7.07
CA THR A 240 7.77 -8.96 7.53
C THR A 240 8.78 -9.11 6.38
N SER A 241 9.05 -10.31 5.92
CA SER A 241 10.10 -10.61 4.94
C SER A 241 9.74 -10.13 3.53
N ARG A 242 8.48 -10.25 3.13
CA ARG A 242 8.04 -9.91 1.77
C ARG A 242 8.24 -8.43 1.41
N PRO A 243 7.77 -7.43 2.18
CA PRO A 243 8.04 -6.03 1.88
C PRO A 243 9.53 -5.71 1.86
N ARG A 244 10.34 -6.30 2.74
CA ARG A 244 11.81 -6.10 2.72
C ARG A 244 12.41 -6.59 1.40
N ARG A 245 12.04 -7.78 0.94
CA ARG A 245 12.48 -8.33 -0.34
C ARG A 245 12.03 -7.48 -1.52
N LEU A 246 10.73 -7.12 -1.57
CA LEU A 246 10.16 -6.35 -2.68
C LEU A 246 10.74 -4.93 -2.78
N TRP A 247 11.05 -4.30 -1.65
CA TRP A 247 11.59 -2.93 -1.64
C TRP A 247 13.11 -2.88 -1.54
N GLY A 248 13.80 -4.01 -1.60
CA GLY A 248 15.24 -4.05 -1.51
C GLY A 248 15.81 -3.56 -0.17
N ALA A 249 15.03 -3.71 0.91
CA ALA A 249 15.49 -3.40 2.26
C ALA A 249 16.30 -4.56 2.83
N ALA A 250 17.14 -4.26 3.84
CA ALA A 250 17.94 -5.28 4.53
C ALA A 250 17.03 -6.38 5.10
N SER A 251 17.44 -7.65 4.94
CA SER A 251 16.75 -8.79 5.52
C SER A 251 16.71 -8.69 7.05
N ALA A 252 15.60 -9.13 7.65
CA ALA A 252 15.43 -9.34 9.08
C ALA A 252 15.38 -10.84 9.45
N ASP A 253 15.85 -11.71 8.57
CA ASP A 253 15.95 -13.15 8.85
C ASP A 253 16.88 -13.41 10.03
N VAL A 254 16.55 -14.43 10.83
CA VAL A 254 17.36 -14.82 11.99
C VAL A 254 18.64 -15.52 11.52
N GLN A 255 19.64 -14.72 11.16
CA GLN A 255 20.94 -15.18 10.67
C GLN A 255 22.07 -14.36 11.28
N VAL A 256 23.23 -14.98 11.43
CA VAL A 256 24.43 -14.31 11.93
C VAL A 256 24.83 -13.18 10.97
N GLY A 257 24.99 -11.98 11.50
CA GLY A 257 25.34 -10.77 10.75
C GLY A 257 24.16 -9.90 10.36
N ASN A 258 22.91 -10.40 10.48
CA ASN A 258 21.73 -9.57 10.29
C ASN A 258 21.40 -8.77 11.56
N ARG A 259 20.76 -7.62 11.37
CA ARG A 259 20.22 -6.84 12.47
C ARG A 259 19.11 -7.64 13.17
N ALA A 260 19.10 -7.60 14.50
CA ALA A 260 18.09 -8.29 15.33
C ALA A 260 16.77 -7.50 15.39
N ASP A 261 16.06 -7.37 14.27
CA ASP A 261 14.72 -6.80 14.20
C ASP A 261 13.69 -7.90 14.52
N LEU A 262 13.62 -8.32 15.78
CA LEU A 262 12.85 -9.48 16.22
C LEU A 262 11.66 -9.06 17.10
N LEU A 263 10.56 -9.77 16.96
CA LEU A 263 9.40 -9.66 17.83
C LEU A 263 9.33 -10.89 18.76
N ILE A 264 9.11 -10.67 20.04
CA ILE A 264 8.79 -11.73 21.00
C ILE A 264 7.28 -11.70 21.24
N LEU A 265 6.66 -12.84 21.07
CA LEU A 265 5.25 -13.09 21.35
C LEU A 265 5.12 -13.95 22.61
N ASP A 266 4.04 -13.77 23.36
CA ASP A 266 3.78 -14.56 24.58
C ASP A 266 3.23 -15.97 24.24
N ALA A 267 2.71 -16.17 23.01
CA ALA A 267 2.26 -17.44 22.47
C ALA A 267 2.58 -17.54 20.96
N SER A 268 2.49 -18.73 20.40
CA SER A 268 2.60 -18.93 18.95
C SER A 268 1.37 -18.34 18.24
N PRO A 269 1.55 -17.47 17.24
CA PRO A 269 0.43 -16.93 16.46
C PRO A 269 -0.28 -18.00 15.62
N PHE A 270 0.32 -19.17 15.43
CA PHE A 270 -0.31 -20.32 14.77
C PHE A 270 -1.31 -21.05 15.68
N ASP A 271 -1.17 -20.91 17.01
CA ASP A 271 -2.05 -21.51 18.00
C ASP A 271 -3.08 -20.49 18.52
N ASP A 272 -2.68 -19.21 18.65
CA ASP A 272 -3.51 -18.09 19.05
C ASP A 272 -3.09 -16.83 18.30
N GLU A 273 -3.89 -16.43 17.31
CA GLU A 273 -3.64 -15.24 16.50
C GLU A 273 -3.60 -13.95 17.32
N ASN A 274 -4.30 -13.90 18.48
CA ASN A 274 -4.30 -12.73 19.37
C ASN A 274 -2.94 -12.47 20.01
N ALA A 275 -2.01 -13.43 19.99
CA ALA A 275 -0.62 -13.21 20.40
C ALA A 275 0.04 -12.06 19.62
N LEU A 276 -0.40 -11.78 18.38
CA LEU A 276 0.08 -10.65 17.56
C LEU A 276 -0.27 -9.28 18.16
N ARG A 277 -1.24 -9.18 19.07
CA ARG A 277 -1.61 -7.93 19.75
C ARG A 277 -0.71 -7.60 20.94
N SER A 278 0.05 -8.57 21.45
CA SER A 278 0.95 -8.45 22.61
C SER A 278 2.39 -8.72 22.21
N VAL A 279 2.97 -7.82 21.41
CA VAL A 279 4.35 -7.98 20.92
C VAL A 279 5.34 -7.14 21.71
N ARG A 280 6.53 -7.69 21.95
CA ARG A 280 7.71 -6.97 22.45
C ARG A 280 8.78 -6.96 21.38
N LEU A 281 9.27 -5.75 21.01
CA LEU A 281 10.38 -5.60 20.08
C LEU A 281 11.69 -5.91 20.80
N LEU A 282 12.44 -6.86 20.26
CA LEU A 282 13.85 -7.11 20.58
C LEU A 282 14.66 -6.51 19.44
N GLY A 283 15.18 -5.31 19.64
CA GLY A 283 16.01 -4.63 18.68
C GLY A 283 17.25 -4.07 19.35
N GLY A 284 18.37 -4.25 18.70
CA GLY A 284 19.65 -3.70 19.11
C GLY A 284 19.92 -2.35 18.49
#